data_dc8a60920da7b87cde7c7bde54e0c15b
#
_entry.id   dc8a60920da7b87cde7c7bde54e0c15b
#
_cell.length_a   1.000
_cell.length_b   1.000
_cell.length_c   1.000
_cell.angle_alpha   90.00
_cell.angle_beta   90.00
_cell.angle_gamma   90.00
#
_symmetry.space_group_name_H-M   'P 1'
#
loop_
_entity.id
_entity.type
_entity.pdbx_description
1 polymer ?
#
loop_
_entity_poly.entity_id
_entity_poly.type
_entity_poly.pdbx_seq_one_letter_code
_entity_poly.pdbx_strand_id
1 'polypeptide(L)'
;MEVDMQHVSIHGHDMVYRREGSGPALLLLHGIAGSSRTWRDVIPRLTDRFTVIAPDLMGHGLSEKPVGDYSLGSFASGIRDLLDVLDIDHATVVGQSFGGGVAMQLAYQHPELCDRLVLVDSGGLGREVNWVLRFMTLPGSEYVMPVIFPKFVRHWGDSLFRSINDRGIRLSRITEMWSAYASLAEAENRQAFARTVRAVIDPGGQTVSAMDRLYLAASMPTLIIWGDRDDIIPLSHAHAAHEAIPGSKLVIIEGAGHFPQIEAPEQFVDALVDFIGATEPAHLGAQERRRMLKERSDPPRP
;
A
#
# COMPACT_ATOMS: atom_id res chain seq x y z
N MET A 1 -13.07 -20.10 6.47
CA MET A 1 -12.52 -20.66 5.22
C MET A 1 -11.08 -20.20 5.14
N GLU A 2 -10.17 -21.13 4.96
CA GLU A 2 -8.79 -20.83 4.62
C GLU A 2 -8.80 -20.21 3.22
N VAL A 3 -8.23 -19.02 3.09
CA VAL A 3 -8.22 -18.32 1.80
C VAL A 3 -7.16 -18.99 0.95
N ASP A 4 -7.53 -19.40 -0.25
CA ASP A 4 -6.63 -20.04 -1.20
C ASP A 4 -5.61 -19.00 -1.72
N MET A 5 -4.38 -19.09 -1.22
CA MET A 5 -3.27 -18.24 -1.68
C MET A 5 -2.69 -18.86 -2.95
N GLN A 6 -2.57 -18.03 -3.99
CA GLN A 6 -2.00 -18.45 -5.26
C GLN A 6 -0.53 -18.05 -5.34
N HIS A 7 0.22 -18.77 -6.14
CA HIS A 7 1.66 -18.60 -6.29
C HIS A 7 2.01 -18.39 -7.75
N VAL A 8 2.95 -17.50 -8.00
CA VAL A 8 3.51 -17.26 -9.33
C VAL A 8 5.00 -16.96 -9.23
N SER A 9 5.80 -17.52 -10.15
CA SER A 9 7.22 -17.19 -10.22
C SER A 9 7.44 -15.98 -11.11
N ILE A 10 8.01 -14.90 -10.54
CA ILE A 10 8.41 -13.70 -11.26
C ILE A 10 9.92 -13.54 -11.12
N HIS A 11 10.62 -13.55 -12.24
CA HIS A 11 12.10 -13.52 -12.30
C HIS A 11 12.79 -14.58 -11.43
N GLY A 12 12.16 -15.74 -11.28
CA GLY A 12 12.68 -16.86 -10.47
C GLY A 12 12.37 -16.74 -8.98
N HIS A 13 11.60 -15.77 -8.54
CA HIS A 13 11.17 -15.58 -7.16
C HIS A 13 9.67 -15.85 -7.01
N ASP A 14 9.28 -16.52 -5.93
CA ASP A 14 7.89 -16.85 -5.65
C ASP A 14 7.14 -15.61 -5.10
N MET A 15 6.14 -15.15 -5.84
CA MET A 15 5.19 -14.14 -5.40
C MET A 15 3.87 -14.79 -5.06
N VAL A 16 3.37 -14.49 -3.86
CA VAL A 16 2.10 -15.02 -3.35
C VAL A 16 1.04 -13.93 -3.46
N TYR A 17 -0.17 -14.30 -3.90
CA TYR A 17 -1.26 -13.36 -4.06
C TYR A 17 -2.63 -14.02 -3.83
N ARG A 18 -3.62 -13.19 -3.60
CA ARG A 18 -5.04 -13.56 -3.61
C ARG A 18 -5.65 -13.07 -4.91
N ARG A 19 -6.49 -13.91 -5.55
CA ARG A 19 -7.34 -13.51 -6.68
C ARG A 19 -8.72 -14.08 -6.46
N GLU A 20 -9.70 -13.19 -6.31
CA GLU A 20 -11.08 -13.56 -5.97
C GLU A 20 -12.07 -12.69 -6.76
N GLY A 21 -13.26 -13.24 -7.03
CA GLY A 21 -14.34 -12.51 -7.68
C GLY A 21 -14.23 -12.43 -9.20
N SER A 22 -15.08 -11.60 -9.80
CA SER A 22 -15.16 -11.39 -11.25
C SER A 22 -15.61 -9.95 -11.56
N GLY A 23 -15.19 -9.43 -12.71
CA GLY A 23 -15.45 -8.06 -13.15
C GLY A 23 -14.17 -7.27 -13.39
N PRO A 24 -14.22 -5.92 -13.45
CA PRO A 24 -13.04 -5.08 -13.60
C PRO A 24 -11.98 -5.34 -12.54
N ALA A 25 -10.72 -5.27 -12.92
CA ALA A 25 -9.63 -5.57 -12.00
C ALA A 25 -9.45 -4.49 -10.93
N LEU A 26 -9.28 -4.94 -9.68
CA LEU A 26 -9.03 -4.12 -8.51
C LEU A 26 -7.78 -4.64 -7.80
N LEU A 27 -6.69 -3.90 -7.90
CA LEU A 27 -5.40 -4.24 -7.32
C LEU A 27 -5.25 -3.59 -5.94
N LEU A 28 -4.99 -4.38 -4.90
CA LEU A 28 -4.88 -3.94 -3.51
C LEU A 28 -3.46 -4.12 -2.98
N LEU A 29 -2.72 -3.03 -2.77
CA LEU A 29 -1.32 -3.02 -2.33
C LEU A 29 -1.24 -2.66 -0.84
N HIS A 30 -0.67 -3.55 -0.04
CA HIS A 30 -0.55 -3.41 1.41
C HIS A 30 0.63 -2.50 1.83
N GLY A 31 0.63 -2.09 3.10
CA GLY A 31 1.68 -1.29 3.71
C GLY A 31 2.95 -2.08 4.08
N ILE A 32 3.97 -1.35 4.55
CA ILE A 32 5.24 -1.93 4.98
C ILE A 32 5.03 -2.93 6.13
N ALA A 33 5.80 -4.01 6.17
CA ALA A 33 5.68 -5.14 7.10
C ALA A 33 4.29 -5.83 7.08
N GLY A 34 3.41 -5.45 6.17
CA GLY A 34 2.07 -6.01 5.99
C GLY A 34 2.04 -7.24 5.06
N SER A 35 0.83 -7.60 4.66
CA SER A 35 0.53 -8.62 3.67
C SER A 35 -0.87 -8.40 3.10
N SER A 36 -1.28 -9.17 2.12
CA SER A 36 -2.65 -9.19 1.57
C SER A 36 -3.74 -9.39 2.62
N ARG A 37 -3.39 -9.92 3.81
CA ARG A 37 -4.31 -10.10 4.93
C ARG A 37 -4.90 -8.79 5.46
N THR A 38 -4.25 -7.65 5.24
CA THR A 38 -4.79 -6.33 5.63
C THR A 38 -6.14 -6.04 4.96
N TRP A 39 -6.40 -6.69 3.81
CA TRP A 39 -7.62 -6.53 3.01
C TRP A 39 -8.71 -7.56 3.31
N ARG A 40 -8.51 -8.45 4.30
CA ARG A 40 -9.41 -9.59 4.61
C ARG A 40 -10.86 -9.19 4.90
N ASP A 41 -11.08 -8.01 5.48
CA ASP A 41 -12.41 -7.54 5.87
C ASP A 41 -13.14 -6.81 4.72
N VAL A 42 -12.42 -6.37 3.68
CA VAL A 42 -12.97 -5.67 2.52
C VAL A 42 -13.08 -6.54 1.27
N ILE A 43 -12.19 -7.50 1.05
CA ILE A 43 -12.21 -8.39 -0.13
C ILE A 43 -13.59 -9.06 -0.31
N PRO A 44 -14.20 -9.71 0.70
CA PRO A 44 -15.49 -10.39 0.52
C PRO A 44 -16.65 -9.46 0.14
N ARG A 45 -16.51 -8.15 0.36
CA ARG A 45 -17.50 -7.13 0.02
C ARG A 45 -17.34 -6.58 -1.40
N LEU A 46 -16.22 -6.92 -2.07
CA LEU A 46 -15.84 -6.41 -3.38
C LEU A 46 -15.93 -7.48 -4.48
N THR A 47 -15.84 -8.76 -4.13
CA THR A 47 -15.76 -9.90 -5.07
C THR A 47 -16.99 -10.09 -5.95
N ASP A 48 -18.16 -9.61 -5.54
CA ASP A 48 -19.36 -9.64 -6.38
C ASP A 48 -19.33 -8.66 -7.56
N ARG A 49 -18.39 -7.71 -7.54
CA ARG A 49 -18.30 -6.59 -8.52
C ARG A 49 -16.96 -6.50 -9.23
N PHE A 50 -15.89 -7.02 -8.63
CA PHE A 50 -14.53 -6.85 -9.09
C PHE A 50 -13.76 -8.17 -9.07
N THR A 51 -12.81 -8.30 -9.99
CA THR A 51 -11.71 -9.25 -9.85
C THR A 51 -10.69 -8.60 -8.93
N VAL A 52 -10.67 -9.00 -7.66
CA VAL A 52 -9.76 -8.47 -6.65
C VAL A 52 -8.44 -9.21 -6.71
N ILE A 53 -7.34 -8.47 -6.83
CA ILE A 53 -5.98 -9.00 -6.82
C ILE A 53 -5.23 -8.33 -5.65
N ALA A 54 -4.77 -9.12 -4.70
CA ALA A 54 -4.05 -8.63 -3.52
C ALA A 54 -2.76 -9.42 -3.34
N PRO A 55 -1.63 -8.95 -3.89
CA PRO A 55 -0.34 -9.60 -3.69
C PRO A 55 0.23 -9.34 -2.30
N ASP A 56 0.99 -10.31 -1.80
CA ASP A 56 2.03 -10.05 -0.83
C ASP A 56 3.23 -9.49 -1.61
N LEU A 57 3.56 -8.23 -1.38
CA LEU A 57 4.67 -7.58 -2.07
C LEU A 57 5.98 -8.35 -1.84
N MET A 58 6.85 -8.40 -2.83
CA MET A 58 8.15 -9.09 -2.70
C MET A 58 8.87 -8.63 -1.42
N GLY A 59 9.40 -9.57 -0.64
CA GLY A 59 9.97 -9.24 0.67
C GLY A 59 8.98 -9.18 1.83
N HIS A 60 7.68 -9.33 1.57
CA HIS A 60 6.61 -9.23 2.57
C HIS A 60 5.72 -10.48 2.58
N GLY A 61 4.94 -10.63 3.64
CA GLY A 61 3.96 -11.70 3.77
C GLY A 61 4.54 -13.08 3.52
N LEU A 62 3.91 -13.84 2.63
CA LEU A 62 4.32 -15.17 2.20
C LEU A 62 5.20 -15.15 0.95
N SER A 63 5.29 -14.04 0.23
CA SER A 63 6.20 -13.90 -0.91
C SER A 63 7.66 -14.05 -0.50
N GLU A 64 8.49 -14.48 -1.44
CA GLU A 64 9.94 -14.64 -1.24
C GLU A 64 10.62 -13.32 -0.84
N LYS A 65 11.77 -13.42 -0.16
CA LYS A 65 12.52 -12.27 0.38
C LYS A 65 13.94 -12.23 -0.19
N PRO A 66 14.07 -12.03 -1.52
CA PRO A 66 15.37 -12.06 -2.18
C PRO A 66 16.30 -10.96 -1.68
N VAL A 67 17.58 -11.20 -1.86
CA VAL A 67 18.59 -10.15 -1.74
C VAL A 67 18.55 -9.34 -3.02
N GLY A 68 18.05 -8.09 -2.96
CA GLY A 68 17.89 -7.28 -4.18
C GLY A 68 17.51 -5.84 -3.88
N ASP A 69 16.98 -5.18 -4.90
CA ASP A 69 16.48 -3.81 -4.84
C ASP A 69 15.08 -3.76 -4.21
N TYR A 70 14.92 -2.93 -3.17
CA TYR A 70 13.68 -2.68 -2.46
C TYR A 70 13.20 -1.22 -2.64
N SER A 71 13.58 -0.59 -3.75
CA SER A 71 13.06 0.73 -4.13
C SER A 71 11.60 0.65 -4.60
N LEU A 72 10.88 1.78 -4.54
CA LEU A 72 9.51 1.86 -5.09
C LEU A 72 9.46 1.46 -6.57
N GLY A 73 10.51 1.79 -7.34
CA GLY A 73 10.60 1.40 -8.75
C GLY A 73 10.65 -0.10 -8.96
N SER A 74 11.41 -0.83 -8.12
CA SER A 74 11.48 -2.29 -8.16
C SER A 74 10.12 -2.91 -7.80
N PHE A 75 9.45 -2.42 -6.76
CA PHE A 75 8.10 -2.88 -6.41
C PHE A 75 7.09 -2.62 -7.53
N ALA A 76 7.09 -1.43 -8.13
CA ALA A 76 6.20 -1.10 -9.24
C ALA A 76 6.44 -2.01 -10.46
N SER A 77 7.71 -2.32 -10.79
CA SER A 77 8.04 -3.26 -11.85
C SER A 77 7.56 -4.68 -11.54
N GLY A 78 7.74 -5.17 -10.32
CA GLY A 78 7.23 -6.48 -9.91
C GLY A 78 5.71 -6.57 -9.96
N ILE A 79 4.99 -5.50 -9.65
CA ILE A 79 3.53 -5.44 -9.79
C ILE A 79 3.11 -5.42 -11.27
N ARG A 80 3.81 -4.68 -12.13
CA ARG A 80 3.58 -4.74 -13.60
C ARG A 80 3.71 -6.18 -14.09
N ASP A 81 4.80 -6.86 -13.72
CA ASP A 81 5.07 -8.22 -14.15
C ASP A 81 4.03 -9.22 -13.62
N LEU A 82 3.52 -8.99 -12.40
CA LEU A 82 2.40 -9.76 -11.87
C LEU A 82 1.15 -9.58 -12.72
N LEU A 83 0.78 -8.35 -13.06
CA LEU A 83 -0.41 -8.07 -13.88
C LEU A 83 -0.26 -8.71 -15.27
N ASP A 84 0.91 -8.59 -15.89
CA ASP A 84 1.21 -9.21 -17.20
C ASP A 84 1.03 -10.74 -17.14
N VAL A 85 1.57 -11.42 -16.11
CA VAL A 85 1.43 -12.89 -15.96
C VAL A 85 0.00 -13.31 -15.68
N LEU A 86 -0.81 -12.44 -15.08
CA LEU A 86 -2.22 -12.70 -14.79
C LEU A 86 -3.17 -12.32 -15.93
N ASP A 87 -2.64 -11.87 -17.08
CA ASP A 87 -3.41 -11.37 -18.23
C ASP A 87 -4.35 -10.20 -17.84
N ILE A 88 -3.83 -9.25 -17.02
CA ILE A 88 -4.53 -8.05 -16.58
C ILE A 88 -3.93 -6.83 -17.26
N ASP A 89 -4.62 -6.29 -18.25
CA ASP A 89 -4.16 -5.14 -19.04
C ASP A 89 -4.18 -3.82 -18.24
N HIS A 90 -5.14 -3.65 -17.33
CA HIS A 90 -5.29 -2.46 -16.50
C HIS A 90 -6.16 -2.73 -15.25
N ALA A 91 -6.01 -1.91 -14.23
CA ALA A 91 -6.72 -2.06 -12.96
C ALA A 91 -7.00 -0.71 -12.28
N THR A 92 -8.02 -0.66 -11.41
CA THR A 92 -8.07 0.33 -10.35
C THR A 92 -7.06 -0.05 -9.28
N VAL A 93 -6.09 0.83 -9.02
CA VAL A 93 -4.97 0.57 -8.11
C VAL A 93 -5.21 1.23 -6.76
N VAL A 94 -5.30 0.43 -5.70
CA VAL A 94 -5.50 0.87 -4.32
C VAL A 94 -4.22 0.58 -3.53
N GLY A 95 -3.63 1.59 -2.93
CA GLY A 95 -2.42 1.43 -2.12
C GLY A 95 -2.55 2.02 -0.72
N GLN A 96 -2.28 1.20 0.30
CA GLN A 96 -2.28 1.63 1.69
C GLN A 96 -0.85 1.89 2.18
N SER A 97 -0.61 3.03 2.83
CA SER A 97 0.67 3.38 3.43
C SER A 97 1.82 3.28 2.42
N PHE A 98 2.81 2.42 2.64
CA PHE A 98 3.87 2.11 1.68
C PHE A 98 3.32 1.65 0.32
N GLY A 99 2.25 0.83 0.32
CA GLY A 99 1.56 0.42 -0.90
C GLY A 99 1.00 1.60 -1.71
N GLY A 100 0.66 2.71 -1.06
CA GLY A 100 0.29 3.96 -1.72
C GLY A 100 1.46 4.58 -2.49
N GLY A 101 2.66 4.55 -1.90
CA GLY A 101 3.89 4.95 -2.59
C GLY A 101 4.18 4.06 -3.81
N VAL A 102 3.97 2.74 -3.68
CA VAL A 102 4.09 1.79 -4.80
C VAL A 102 3.04 2.05 -5.88
N ALA A 103 1.77 2.32 -5.48
CA ALA A 103 0.68 2.65 -6.40
C ALA A 103 0.98 3.92 -7.23
N MET A 104 1.46 4.98 -6.58
CA MET A 104 1.89 6.20 -7.26
C MET A 104 3.07 5.95 -8.20
N GLN A 105 4.03 5.14 -7.78
CA GLN A 105 5.18 4.79 -8.61
C GLN A 105 4.75 3.95 -9.84
N LEU A 106 3.80 3.02 -9.67
CA LEU A 106 3.22 2.26 -10.78
C LEU A 106 2.51 3.20 -11.76
N ALA A 107 1.63 4.07 -11.26
CA ALA A 107 0.94 5.06 -12.09
C ALA A 107 1.89 6.02 -12.81
N TYR A 108 3.03 6.35 -12.21
CA TYR A 108 4.07 7.15 -12.84
C TYR A 108 4.83 6.40 -13.95
N GLN A 109 5.24 5.15 -13.69
CA GLN A 109 6.04 4.37 -14.63
C GLN A 109 5.21 3.71 -15.73
N HIS A 110 4.02 3.22 -15.36
CA HIS A 110 3.12 2.40 -16.16
C HIS A 110 1.68 2.94 -16.11
N PRO A 111 1.44 4.19 -16.52
CA PRO A 111 0.11 4.80 -16.42
C PRO A 111 -0.95 4.07 -17.25
N GLU A 112 -0.54 3.32 -18.27
CA GLU A 112 -1.41 2.47 -19.10
C GLU A 112 -2.05 1.32 -18.30
N LEU A 113 -1.44 0.90 -17.18
CA LEU A 113 -1.96 -0.14 -16.31
C LEU A 113 -2.95 0.39 -15.25
N CYS A 114 -3.12 1.71 -15.14
CA CYS A 114 -3.85 2.32 -14.05
C CYS A 114 -5.11 3.03 -14.55
N ASP A 115 -6.27 2.43 -14.31
CA ASP A 115 -7.58 3.05 -14.58
C ASP A 115 -7.89 4.19 -13.63
N ARG A 116 -7.60 3.96 -12.34
CA ARG A 116 -7.84 4.87 -11.23
C ARG A 116 -6.79 4.67 -10.15
N LEU A 117 -6.50 5.70 -9.40
CA LEU A 117 -5.59 5.67 -8.27
C LEU A 117 -6.36 5.90 -6.97
N VAL A 118 -6.17 5.02 -5.98
CA VAL A 118 -6.75 5.17 -4.65
C VAL A 118 -5.65 5.12 -3.60
N LEU A 119 -5.47 6.20 -2.87
CA LEU A 119 -4.42 6.39 -1.86
C LEU A 119 -5.04 6.31 -0.47
N VAL A 120 -4.61 5.34 0.33
CA VAL A 120 -5.16 5.05 1.66
C VAL A 120 -4.07 5.28 2.70
N ASP A 121 -4.19 6.32 3.52
CA ASP A 121 -3.17 6.70 4.52
C ASP A 121 -1.74 6.61 3.94
N SER A 122 -1.56 7.18 2.75
CA SER A 122 -0.46 6.88 1.84
C SER A 122 0.86 7.51 2.26
N GLY A 123 1.95 6.74 2.16
CA GLY A 123 3.31 7.27 2.14
C GLY A 123 3.60 8.04 0.84
N GLY A 124 4.65 8.86 0.86
CA GLY A 124 5.13 9.59 -0.31
C GLY A 124 4.43 10.93 -0.60
N LEU A 125 3.56 11.40 0.29
CA LEU A 125 2.81 12.66 0.16
C LEU A 125 3.29 13.79 1.08
N GLY A 126 4.33 13.55 1.84
CA GLY A 126 4.96 14.52 2.74
C GLY A 126 6.16 13.88 3.42
N ARG A 127 6.85 14.65 4.24
CA ARG A 127 8.09 14.20 4.90
C ARG A 127 7.83 13.55 6.25
N GLU A 128 6.76 13.95 6.92
CA GLU A 128 6.46 13.52 8.28
C GLU A 128 6.03 12.06 8.30
N VAL A 129 6.59 11.31 9.24
CA VAL A 129 6.23 9.92 9.54
C VAL A 129 6.60 9.62 11.00
N ASN A 130 5.91 8.65 11.59
CA ASN A 130 6.11 8.26 12.99
C ASN A 130 7.59 8.02 13.32
N TRP A 131 8.02 8.50 14.49
CA TRP A 131 9.41 8.46 14.93
C TRP A 131 9.97 7.03 15.05
N VAL A 132 9.11 6.02 15.29
CA VAL A 132 9.53 4.60 15.36
C VAL A 132 10.09 4.14 14.02
N LEU A 133 9.40 4.45 12.91
CA LEU A 133 9.89 4.11 11.56
C LEU A 133 11.21 4.82 11.26
N ARG A 134 11.34 6.10 11.65
CA ARG A 134 12.60 6.85 11.52
C ARG A 134 13.75 6.22 12.31
N PHE A 135 13.48 5.78 13.54
CA PHE A 135 14.47 5.06 14.36
C PHE A 135 14.93 3.75 13.69
N MET A 136 14.01 3.02 13.03
CA MET A 136 14.32 1.76 12.35
C MET A 136 15.22 1.91 11.12
N THR A 137 15.42 3.13 10.61
CA THR A 137 16.36 3.41 9.50
C THR A 137 17.82 3.49 9.95
N LEU A 138 18.09 3.70 11.25
CA LEU A 138 19.44 3.88 11.77
C LEU A 138 20.32 2.66 11.48
N PRO A 139 21.60 2.87 11.14
CA PRO A 139 22.57 1.78 11.01
C PRO A 139 22.63 0.96 12.31
N GLY A 140 22.58 -0.36 12.19
CA GLY A 140 22.63 -1.26 13.34
C GLY A 140 21.27 -1.52 13.99
N SER A 141 20.18 -0.86 13.56
CA SER A 141 18.84 -1.15 14.07
C SER A 141 18.44 -2.63 13.90
N GLU A 142 18.91 -3.28 12.84
CA GLU A 142 18.75 -4.72 12.59
C GLU A 142 19.30 -5.61 13.70
N TYR A 143 20.32 -5.17 14.43
CA TYR A 143 20.88 -5.90 15.58
C TYR A 143 20.09 -5.66 16.88
N VAL A 144 19.41 -4.52 16.96
CA VAL A 144 18.55 -4.17 18.11
C VAL A 144 17.15 -4.77 17.97
N MET A 145 16.66 -4.89 16.75
CA MET A 145 15.34 -5.46 16.45
C MET A 145 15.09 -6.85 17.07
N PRO A 146 16.01 -7.83 17.08
CA PRO A 146 15.78 -9.11 17.75
C PRO A 146 15.56 -9.00 19.25
N VAL A 147 16.07 -7.95 19.90
CA VAL A 147 15.84 -7.66 21.32
C VAL A 147 14.46 -7.02 21.52
N ILE A 148 14.04 -6.15 20.59
CA ILE A 148 12.73 -5.51 20.59
C ILE A 148 11.63 -6.49 20.15
N PHE A 149 11.95 -7.39 19.19
CA PHE A 149 11.03 -8.36 18.58
C PHE A 149 11.44 -9.82 18.90
N PRO A 150 11.51 -10.25 20.17
CA PRO A 150 11.95 -11.59 20.49
C PRO A 150 10.86 -12.63 20.18
N LYS A 151 11.27 -13.80 19.67
CA LYS A 151 10.36 -14.88 19.24
C LYS A 151 9.40 -15.36 20.34
N PHE A 152 9.82 -15.32 21.61
CA PHE A 152 8.97 -15.74 22.73
C PHE A 152 7.80 -14.77 22.96
N VAL A 153 7.99 -13.45 22.76
CA VAL A 153 6.92 -12.45 22.88
C VAL A 153 5.86 -12.69 21.80
N ARG A 154 6.28 -13.07 20.58
CA ARG A 154 5.36 -13.48 19.52
C ARG A 154 4.46 -14.64 19.97
N HIS A 155 5.06 -15.71 20.50
CA HIS A 155 4.30 -16.88 20.91
C HIS A 155 3.24 -16.57 21.99
N TRP A 156 3.61 -15.74 22.97
CA TRP A 156 2.70 -15.29 24.02
C TRP A 156 1.61 -14.35 23.50
N GLY A 157 1.98 -13.41 22.64
CA GLY A 157 1.05 -12.49 22.02
C GLY A 157 0.03 -13.19 21.13
N ASP A 158 0.46 -14.10 20.26
CA ASP A 158 -0.43 -14.88 19.39
C ASP A 158 -1.46 -15.69 20.20
N SER A 159 -1.06 -16.22 21.36
CA SER A 159 -1.96 -16.92 22.27
C SER A 159 -2.96 -15.97 22.92
N LEU A 160 -2.52 -14.79 23.35
CA LEU A 160 -3.36 -13.76 23.96
C LEU A 160 -4.37 -13.20 22.93
N PHE A 161 -3.92 -12.85 21.74
CA PHE A 161 -4.80 -12.32 20.69
C PHE A 161 -5.83 -13.33 20.23
N ARG A 162 -5.48 -14.63 20.11
CA ARG A 162 -6.46 -15.69 19.86
C ARG A 162 -7.52 -15.72 20.95
N SER A 163 -7.11 -15.73 22.21
CA SER A 163 -8.04 -15.75 23.36
C SER A 163 -8.97 -14.53 23.42
N ILE A 164 -8.50 -13.35 23.00
CA ILE A 164 -9.30 -12.11 22.92
C ILE A 164 -10.31 -12.19 21.76
N ASN A 165 -9.88 -12.64 20.59
CA ASN A 165 -10.74 -12.83 19.43
C ASN A 165 -11.84 -13.90 19.69
N ASP A 166 -11.49 -14.98 20.37
CA ASP A 166 -12.43 -16.04 20.75
C ASP A 166 -13.54 -15.52 21.69
N ARG A 167 -13.28 -14.43 22.41
CA ARG A 167 -14.26 -13.72 23.24
C ARG A 167 -15.08 -12.67 22.49
N GLY A 168 -14.91 -12.57 21.17
CA GLY A 168 -15.66 -11.64 20.32
C GLY A 168 -15.19 -10.18 20.40
N ILE A 169 -14.07 -9.89 21.08
CA ILE A 169 -13.51 -8.53 21.19
C ILE A 169 -12.64 -8.29 19.94
N ARG A 170 -13.12 -7.48 19.02
CA ARG A 170 -12.37 -7.10 17.82
C ARG A 170 -11.46 -5.90 18.13
N LEU A 171 -10.17 -6.17 18.30
CA LEU A 171 -9.12 -5.16 18.41
C LEU A 171 -8.40 -5.01 17.05
N SER A 172 -9.16 -4.65 16.01
CA SER A 172 -8.74 -4.74 14.61
C SER A 172 -7.38 -4.06 14.34
N ARG A 173 -7.21 -2.80 14.79
CA ARG A 173 -5.96 -2.05 14.67
C ARG A 173 -4.80 -2.72 15.41
N ILE A 174 -5.03 -3.12 16.67
CA ILE A 174 -3.98 -3.73 17.51
C ILE A 174 -3.56 -5.08 16.91
N THR A 175 -4.50 -5.85 16.38
CA THR A 175 -4.23 -7.13 15.72
C THR A 175 -3.38 -6.95 14.46
N GLU A 176 -3.62 -5.90 13.66
CA GLU A 176 -2.82 -5.61 12.47
C GLU A 176 -1.41 -5.16 12.85
N MET A 177 -1.28 -4.23 13.79
CA MET A 177 0.01 -3.81 14.32
C MET A 177 0.78 -4.99 14.94
N TRP A 178 0.07 -5.88 15.64
CA TRP A 178 0.67 -7.11 16.17
C TRP A 178 1.15 -8.05 15.06
N SER A 179 0.38 -8.21 13.99
CA SER A 179 0.77 -9.04 12.84
C SER A 179 2.07 -8.52 12.19
N ALA A 180 2.15 -7.21 11.98
CA ALA A 180 3.38 -6.56 11.49
C ALA A 180 4.55 -6.77 12.45
N TYR A 181 4.35 -6.54 13.75
CA TYR A 181 5.34 -6.79 14.80
C TYR A 181 5.81 -8.26 14.79
N ALA A 182 4.87 -9.20 14.80
CA ALA A 182 5.15 -10.63 14.84
C ALA A 182 5.93 -11.11 13.61
N SER A 183 5.69 -10.52 12.44
CA SER A 183 6.42 -10.84 11.22
C SER A 183 7.91 -10.56 11.35
N LEU A 184 8.29 -9.49 12.07
CA LEU A 184 9.68 -9.08 12.29
C LEU A 184 10.46 -10.01 13.26
N ALA A 185 9.80 -10.99 13.87
CA ALA A 185 10.47 -12.02 14.67
C ALA A 185 11.37 -12.93 13.81
N GLU A 186 11.08 -13.06 12.50
CA GLU A 186 11.88 -13.85 11.57
C GLU A 186 12.99 -12.99 10.93
N ALA A 187 14.20 -13.60 10.76
CA ALA A 187 15.38 -12.85 10.32
C ALA A 187 15.24 -12.30 8.90
N GLU A 188 14.67 -13.09 7.99
CA GLU A 188 14.46 -12.71 6.60
C GLU A 188 13.50 -11.53 6.47
N ASN A 189 12.38 -11.56 7.23
CA ASN A 189 11.41 -10.48 7.26
C ASN A 189 12.04 -9.18 7.79
N ARG A 190 12.88 -9.27 8.84
CA ARG A 190 13.60 -8.09 9.37
C ARG A 190 14.55 -7.49 8.35
N GLN A 191 15.28 -8.33 7.60
CA GLN A 191 16.20 -7.84 6.57
C GLN A 191 15.45 -7.18 5.42
N ALA A 192 14.39 -7.80 4.91
CA ALA A 192 13.55 -7.22 3.87
C ALA A 192 12.91 -5.90 4.35
N PHE A 193 12.35 -5.88 5.56
CA PHE A 193 11.80 -4.69 6.19
C PHE A 193 12.84 -3.57 6.30
N ALA A 194 14.06 -3.85 6.81
CA ALA A 194 15.10 -2.86 6.95
C ALA A 194 15.54 -2.26 5.60
N ARG A 195 15.61 -3.10 4.54
CA ARG A 195 15.90 -2.63 3.18
C ARG A 195 14.79 -1.75 2.66
N THR A 196 13.53 -2.17 2.80
CA THR A 196 12.35 -1.41 2.36
C THR A 196 12.27 -0.06 3.08
N VAL A 197 12.37 -0.07 4.41
CA VAL A 197 12.29 1.17 5.20
C VAL A 197 13.39 2.16 4.79
N ARG A 198 14.64 1.70 4.66
CA ARG A 198 15.79 2.54 4.27
C ARG A 198 15.72 3.03 2.82
N ALA A 199 14.96 2.38 1.96
CA ALA A 199 14.74 2.84 0.59
C ALA A 199 13.79 4.05 0.51
N VAL A 200 12.91 4.25 1.52
CA VAL A 200 11.87 5.27 1.46
C VAL A 200 11.84 6.23 2.67
N ILE A 201 12.58 5.94 3.75
CA ILE A 201 12.62 6.74 4.98
C ILE A 201 14.09 6.88 5.43
N ASP A 202 14.43 8.05 5.98
CA ASP A 202 15.67 8.32 6.71
C ASP A 202 15.37 8.83 8.13
N PRO A 203 16.37 9.14 8.97
CA PRO A 203 16.13 9.73 10.28
C PRO A 203 15.38 11.08 10.25
N GLY A 204 15.37 11.76 9.10
CA GLY A 204 14.65 13.03 8.87
C GLY A 204 13.19 12.85 8.46
N GLY A 205 12.76 11.63 8.07
CA GLY A 205 11.42 11.32 7.59
C GLY A 205 11.40 10.61 6.25
N GLN A 206 10.31 10.72 5.51
CA GLN A 206 10.19 10.15 4.17
C GLN A 206 11.15 10.84 3.19
N THR A 207 11.95 10.05 2.46
CA THR A 207 12.94 10.54 1.47
C THR A 207 12.38 10.58 0.06
N VAL A 208 11.37 9.75 -0.21
CA VAL A 208 10.70 9.70 -1.50
C VAL A 208 9.39 10.47 -1.41
N SER A 209 9.21 11.44 -2.30
CA SER A 209 7.99 12.22 -2.40
C SER A 209 7.46 12.15 -3.84
N ALA A 210 6.16 11.95 -3.97
CA ALA A 210 5.46 12.03 -5.25
C ALA A 210 4.95 13.44 -5.56
N MET A 211 5.06 14.39 -4.61
CA MET A 211 4.46 15.73 -4.72
C MET A 211 4.91 16.49 -5.98
N ASP A 212 6.14 16.30 -6.43
CA ASP A 212 6.67 16.89 -7.67
C ASP A 212 6.10 16.22 -8.94
N ARG A 213 5.44 15.07 -8.82
CA ARG A 213 4.92 14.23 -9.91
C ARG A 213 3.42 14.02 -9.88
N LEU A 214 2.70 14.54 -8.88
CA LEU A 214 1.25 14.38 -8.75
C LEU A 214 0.48 14.95 -9.96
N TYR A 215 1.08 15.88 -10.72
CA TYR A 215 0.52 16.36 -11.96
C TYR A 215 0.31 15.25 -13.01
N LEU A 216 1.06 14.15 -12.95
CA LEU A 216 0.89 12.99 -13.82
C LEU A 216 -0.39 12.21 -13.48
N ALA A 217 -0.90 12.37 -12.26
CA ALA A 217 -2.20 11.84 -11.85
C ALA A 217 -3.37 12.77 -12.22
N ALA A 218 -3.12 13.98 -12.73
CA ALA A 218 -4.17 14.96 -13.03
C ALA A 218 -5.20 14.49 -14.09
N SER A 219 -4.80 13.56 -14.98
CA SER A 219 -5.68 12.93 -15.97
C SER A 219 -6.21 11.55 -15.53
N MET A 220 -5.88 11.14 -14.30
CA MET A 220 -6.29 9.86 -13.72
C MET A 220 -7.24 10.13 -12.56
N PRO A 221 -8.47 9.58 -12.55
CA PRO A 221 -9.34 9.73 -11.41
C PRO A 221 -8.65 9.24 -10.14
N THR A 222 -8.58 10.12 -9.13
CA THR A 222 -7.84 9.84 -7.89
C THR A 222 -8.77 10.00 -6.68
N LEU A 223 -8.79 8.99 -5.81
CA LEU A 223 -9.43 9.00 -4.52
C LEU A 223 -8.37 8.96 -3.42
N ILE A 224 -8.52 9.82 -2.42
CA ILE A 224 -7.70 9.85 -1.22
C ILE A 224 -8.62 9.48 -0.04
N ILE A 225 -8.32 8.39 0.66
CA ILE A 225 -9.03 7.96 1.87
C ILE A 225 -8.06 8.07 3.03
N TRP A 226 -8.50 8.67 4.15
CA TRP A 226 -7.64 8.88 5.31
C TRP A 226 -8.39 8.77 6.62
N GLY A 227 -7.77 8.12 7.62
CA GLY A 227 -8.26 8.15 8.99
C GLY A 227 -7.89 9.47 9.68
N ASP A 228 -8.85 10.09 10.38
CA ASP A 228 -8.61 11.37 11.09
C ASP A 228 -7.69 11.21 12.31
N ARG A 229 -7.48 9.97 12.77
CA ARG A 229 -6.62 9.61 13.90
C ARG A 229 -5.37 8.83 13.49
N ASP A 230 -4.90 9.03 12.27
CA ASP A 230 -3.65 8.43 11.81
C ASP A 230 -2.46 9.02 12.59
N ASP A 231 -1.83 8.19 13.42
CA ASP A 231 -0.65 8.53 14.22
C ASP A 231 0.67 8.05 13.57
N ILE A 232 0.60 7.47 12.37
CA ILE A 232 1.75 7.03 11.58
C ILE A 232 2.10 8.09 10.53
N ILE A 233 1.11 8.53 9.73
CA ILE A 233 1.27 9.55 8.69
C ILE A 233 0.18 10.63 8.89
N PRO A 234 0.56 11.90 9.12
CA PRO A 234 -0.39 12.95 9.44
C PRO A 234 -1.44 13.18 8.36
N LEU A 235 -2.69 13.47 8.76
CA LEU A 235 -3.81 13.82 7.87
C LEU A 235 -3.49 15.04 6.97
N SER A 236 -2.58 15.93 7.39
CA SER A 236 -2.13 17.06 6.58
C SER A 236 -1.57 16.64 5.21
N HIS A 237 -1.02 15.42 5.09
CA HIS A 237 -0.55 14.88 3.81
C HIS A 237 -1.71 14.62 2.84
N ALA A 238 -2.86 14.16 3.35
CA ALA A 238 -4.06 13.97 2.53
C ALA A 238 -4.57 15.29 1.96
N HIS A 239 -4.64 16.33 2.79
CA HIS A 239 -5.05 17.66 2.35
C HIS A 239 -4.09 18.24 1.30
N ALA A 240 -2.77 18.16 1.55
CA ALA A 240 -1.77 18.63 0.60
C ALA A 240 -1.84 17.89 -0.74
N ALA A 241 -2.05 16.57 -0.71
CA ALA A 241 -2.21 15.77 -1.92
C ALA A 241 -3.49 16.13 -2.68
N HIS A 242 -4.60 16.33 -1.96
CA HIS A 242 -5.87 16.74 -2.55
C HIS A 242 -5.77 18.11 -3.24
N GLU A 243 -5.09 19.06 -2.62
CA GLU A 243 -4.80 20.36 -3.22
C GLU A 243 -3.90 20.24 -4.47
N ALA A 244 -2.94 19.30 -4.45
CA ALA A 244 -1.98 19.12 -5.55
C ALA A 244 -2.50 18.27 -6.71
N ILE A 245 -3.60 17.51 -6.54
CA ILE A 245 -4.21 16.67 -7.58
C ILE A 245 -5.58 17.25 -7.96
N PRO A 246 -5.67 18.05 -9.03
CA PRO A 246 -6.95 18.62 -9.47
C PRO A 246 -7.97 17.52 -9.80
N GLY A 247 -9.19 17.66 -9.28
CA GLY A 247 -10.27 16.70 -9.51
C GLY A 247 -10.21 15.44 -8.64
N SER A 248 -9.22 15.29 -7.75
CA SER A 248 -9.23 14.21 -6.77
C SER A 248 -10.42 14.33 -5.80
N LYS A 249 -10.85 13.20 -5.25
CA LYS A 249 -11.84 13.13 -4.17
C LYS A 249 -11.11 12.82 -2.86
N LEU A 250 -11.42 13.56 -1.80
CA LEU A 250 -10.91 13.29 -0.46
C LEU A 250 -12.04 12.77 0.42
N VAL A 251 -11.83 11.64 1.08
CA VAL A 251 -12.73 11.05 2.08
C VAL A 251 -11.95 10.86 3.38
N ILE A 252 -12.41 11.51 4.44
CA ILE A 252 -11.86 11.35 5.79
C ILE A 252 -12.79 10.42 6.56
N ILE A 253 -12.26 9.33 7.10
CA ILE A 253 -13.01 8.38 7.91
C ILE A 253 -12.80 8.73 9.39
N GLU A 254 -13.85 9.28 9.99
CA GLU A 254 -13.83 9.72 11.38
C GLU A 254 -13.62 8.55 12.36
N GLY A 255 -12.74 8.73 13.32
CA GLY A 255 -12.39 7.75 14.34
C GLY A 255 -11.41 6.68 13.89
N ALA A 256 -11.13 6.57 12.59
CA ALA A 256 -10.15 5.62 12.06
C ALA A 256 -8.71 6.12 12.21
N GLY A 257 -7.79 5.20 12.48
CA GLY A 257 -6.35 5.42 12.45
C GLY A 257 -5.75 5.07 11.10
N HIS A 258 -4.54 4.50 11.11
CA HIS A 258 -3.74 4.17 9.92
C HIS A 258 -4.27 3.00 9.07
N PHE A 259 -5.33 2.33 9.49
CA PHE A 259 -5.89 1.16 8.80
C PHE A 259 -7.40 1.30 8.58
N PRO A 260 -7.90 2.32 7.86
CA PRO A 260 -9.33 2.55 7.68
C PRO A 260 -10.04 1.36 7.01
N GLN A 261 -9.35 0.60 6.15
CA GLN A 261 -9.88 -0.64 5.54
C GLN A 261 -10.16 -1.76 6.55
N ILE A 262 -9.58 -1.67 7.77
CA ILE A 262 -9.78 -2.63 8.86
C ILE A 262 -10.66 -2.03 9.95
N GLU A 263 -10.46 -0.75 10.27
CA GLU A 263 -11.13 -0.06 11.38
C GLU A 263 -12.57 0.33 11.01
N ALA A 264 -12.83 0.64 9.73
CA ALA A 264 -14.13 1.01 9.20
C ALA A 264 -14.39 0.40 7.80
N PRO A 265 -14.40 -0.93 7.66
CA PRO A 265 -14.40 -1.60 6.36
C PRO A 265 -15.64 -1.27 5.51
N GLU A 266 -16.80 -1.01 6.11
CA GLU A 266 -18.01 -0.62 5.40
C GLU A 266 -17.87 0.77 4.78
N GLN A 267 -17.48 1.77 5.56
CA GLN A 267 -17.28 3.13 5.06
C GLN A 267 -16.17 3.18 3.99
N PHE A 268 -15.12 2.37 4.16
CA PHE A 268 -14.05 2.24 3.18
C PHE A 268 -14.57 1.69 1.84
N VAL A 269 -15.34 0.58 1.88
CA VAL A 269 -15.90 -0.05 0.68
C VAL A 269 -16.89 0.87 0.00
N ASP A 270 -17.77 1.53 0.74
CA ASP A 270 -18.74 2.48 0.19
C ASP A 270 -18.04 3.62 -0.53
N ALA A 271 -17.03 4.24 0.09
CA ALA A 271 -16.24 5.31 -0.53
C ALA A 271 -15.55 4.87 -1.83
N LEU A 272 -14.98 3.66 -1.82
CA LEU A 272 -14.30 3.07 -2.98
C LEU A 272 -15.27 2.76 -4.12
N VAL A 273 -16.39 2.09 -3.82
CA VAL A 273 -17.40 1.69 -4.82
C VAL A 273 -18.10 2.90 -5.41
N ASP A 274 -18.48 3.88 -4.58
CA ASP A 274 -19.06 5.14 -5.04
C ASP A 274 -18.11 5.91 -5.96
N PHE A 275 -16.83 5.93 -5.62
CA PHE A 275 -15.82 6.59 -6.46
C PHE A 275 -15.66 5.89 -7.81
N ILE A 276 -15.54 4.57 -7.82
CA ILE A 276 -15.41 3.79 -9.06
C ILE A 276 -16.66 3.96 -9.93
N GLY A 277 -17.86 3.94 -9.32
CA GLY A 277 -19.13 4.11 -10.04
C GLY A 277 -19.36 5.52 -10.58
N ALA A 278 -18.72 6.53 -9.99
CA ALA A 278 -18.87 7.94 -10.39
C ALA A 278 -17.79 8.43 -11.37
N THR A 279 -16.83 7.60 -11.73
CA THR A 279 -15.69 7.99 -12.57
C THR A 279 -15.47 7.03 -13.74
N GLU A 280 -15.05 7.56 -14.89
CA GLU A 280 -14.60 6.73 -16.00
C GLU A 280 -13.12 6.34 -15.83
N PRO A 281 -12.71 5.15 -16.33
CA PRO A 281 -11.31 4.74 -16.33
C PRO A 281 -10.43 5.74 -17.08
N ALA A 282 -9.21 5.97 -16.59
CA ALA A 282 -8.22 6.70 -17.36
C ALA A 282 -7.69 5.84 -18.52
N HIS A 283 -7.63 6.42 -19.70
CA HIS A 283 -6.99 5.80 -20.87
C HIS A 283 -5.75 6.60 -21.26
N LEU A 284 -4.70 6.51 -20.43
CA LEU A 284 -3.46 7.27 -20.62
C LEU A 284 -2.55 6.60 -21.65
N GLY A 285 -2.80 6.91 -22.92
CA GLY A 285 -1.93 6.46 -24.01
C GLY A 285 -0.56 7.18 -24.03
N ALA A 286 0.40 6.60 -24.78
CA ALA A 286 1.77 7.13 -24.86
C ALA A 286 1.85 8.59 -25.37
N GLN A 287 0.90 9.04 -26.17
CA GLN A 287 0.84 10.43 -26.66
C GLN A 287 0.48 11.40 -25.55
N GLU A 288 -0.52 11.07 -24.75
CA GLU A 288 -0.95 11.89 -23.62
C GLU A 288 0.16 12.02 -22.58
N ARG A 289 0.78 10.90 -22.20
CA ARG A 289 1.95 10.88 -21.32
C ARG A 289 3.08 11.79 -21.84
N ARG A 290 3.40 11.72 -23.14
CA ARG A 290 4.42 12.60 -23.75
C ARG A 290 4.05 14.08 -23.65
N ARG A 291 2.76 14.41 -23.81
CA ARG A 291 2.25 15.77 -23.65
C ARG A 291 2.48 16.27 -22.23
N MET A 292 2.02 15.52 -21.23
CA MET A 292 2.13 15.86 -19.81
C MET A 292 3.58 16.08 -19.38
N LEU A 293 4.49 15.22 -19.84
CA LEU A 293 5.93 15.34 -19.53
C LEU A 293 6.56 16.59 -20.15
N LYS A 294 6.10 17.00 -21.35
CA LYS A 294 6.62 18.19 -22.04
C LYS A 294 6.05 19.50 -21.48
N GLU A 295 4.77 19.54 -21.14
CA GLU A 295 4.10 20.75 -20.64
C GLU A 295 4.69 21.25 -19.32
N ARG A 296 5.30 20.38 -18.50
CA ARG A 296 5.95 20.76 -17.26
C ARG A 296 7.48 20.83 -17.31
N SER A 297 8.07 20.64 -18.48
CA SER A 297 9.51 20.86 -18.71
C SER A 297 9.89 22.34 -18.70
N ASP A 298 8.92 23.26 -18.77
CA ASP A 298 9.11 24.69 -18.53
C ASP A 298 8.72 25.03 -17.10
N PRO A 299 9.67 25.21 -16.16
CA PRO A 299 9.35 25.77 -14.86
C PRO A 299 8.73 27.16 -15.05
N PRO A 300 7.78 27.61 -14.21
CA PRO A 300 7.29 28.96 -14.27
C PRO A 300 8.52 29.88 -14.19
N ARG A 301 8.73 30.68 -15.25
CA ARG A 301 9.79 31.69 -15.24
C ARG A 301 9.52 32.68 -14.11
N PRO A 302 10.53 33.06 -13.32
CA PRO A 302 10.38 33.98 -12.21
C PRO A 302 9.82 35.35 -12.65
#